data_731bfbf6ab4492dc08d8c19ed98a0bfa
#
_entry.id   731bfbf6ab4492dc08d8c19ed98a0bfa
#
_cell.length_a   1.000
_cell.length_b   1.000
_cell.length_c   1.000
_cell.angle_alpha   90.00
_cell.angle_beta   90.00
_cell.angle_gamma   90.00
#
_symmetry.space_group_name_H-M   'P 1'
#
loop_
_entity.id
_entity.type
_entity.pdbx_description
1 polymer ?
#
loop_
_entity_poly.entity_id
_entity_poly.type
_entity_poly.pdbx_seq_one_letter_code
_entity_poly.pdbx_strand_id
1 'polypeptide(L)'
;AKDGKTYQLNLIDTPGHVDFGYEVSRSLAACEGAVLVVDASQGVEAQTVANCYTAIEQGVEVIPVLNKIDLPSADAGKAIQEIEDVIGIAAADAIRVSAKTGENVDAILEAVIARVPPPQGDPEGALQALIIDSWFDNYVGVVILVRVVDGSLKPKDRIKLMATGALHLGNARTFLVDWLLARQNGWRISAR
;
A
#
# COMPACT_ATOMS: atom_id res chain seq x y z
N ALA A 1 -16.35 -12.02 -8.31
CA ALA A 1 -16.57 -12.39 -6.92
C ALA A 1 -17.71 -13.41 -6.82
N LYS A 2 -17.79 -14.11 -5.70
CA LYS A 2 -18.83 -15.13 -5.45
C LYS A 2 -20.25 -14.58 -5.41
N ASP A 3 -20.38 -13.28 -5.16
CA ASP A 3 -21.69 -12.57 -5.18
C ASP A 3 -22.18 -12.22 -6.60
N GLY A 4 -21.46 -12.62 -7.64
CA GLY A 4 -21.78 -12.37 -9.05
C GLY A 4 -21.46 -10.95 -9.53
N LYS A 5 -20.86 -10.09 -8.69
CA LYS A 5 -20.48 -8.74 -9.07
C LYS A 5 -19.01 -8.68 -9.54
N THR A 6 -18.71 -7.64 -10.28
CA THR A 6 -17.33 -7.33 -10.72
C THR A 6 -16.76 -6.23 -9.84
N TYR A 7 -15.55 -6.46 -9.31
CA TYR A 7 -14.81 -5.52 -8.50
C TYR A 7 -13.48 -5.18 -9.18
N GLN A 8 -13.07 -3.94 -9.09
CA GLN A 8 -11.73 -3.52 -9.48
C GLN A 8 -10.90 -3.42 -8.20
N LEU A 9 -9.84 -4.23 -8.12
CA LEU A 9 -8.88 -4.18 -7.02
C LEU A 9 -7.58 -3.57 -7.57
N ASN A 10 -7.05 -2.56 -6.87
CA ASN A 10 -5.77 -1.98 -7.17
C ASN A 10 -4.77 -2.48 -6.13
N LEU A 11 -3.71 -3.13 -6.57
CA LEU A 11 -2.68 -3.69 -5.70
C LEU A 11 -1.44 -2.82 -5.71
N ILE A 12 -0.94 -2.47 -4.53
CA ILE A 12 0.36 -1.84 -4.34
C ILE A 12 1.23 -2.86 -3.61
N ASP A 13 2.30 -3.31 -4.27
CA ASP A 13 3.31 -4.16 -3.66
C ASP A 13 4.31 -3.28 -2.89
N THR A 14 4.59 -3.66 -1.64
CA THR A 14 5.52 -2.91 -0.79
C THR A 14 6.79 -3.72 -0.55
N PRO A 15 7.98 -3.10 -0.70
CA PRO A 15 9.22 -3.80 -0.40
C PRO A 15 9.30 -4.16 1.09
N GLY A 16 9.76 -5.39 1.37
CA GLY A 16 9.85 -5.92 2.74
C GLY A 16 11.08 -5.45 3.53
N HIS A 17 11.97 -4.59 3.01
CA HIS A 17 13.21 -4.19 3.68
C HIS A 17 13.04 -2.96 4.58
N VAL A 18 13.77 -2.92 5.69
CA VAL A 18 13.73 -1.82 6.71
C VAL A 18 14.00 -0.45 6.10
N ASP A 19 14.84 -0.39 5.09
CA ASP A 19 15.26 0.87 4.47
C ASP A 19 14.12 1.58 3.70
N PHE A 20 13.01 0.88 3.45
CA PHE A 20 11.86 1.38 2.68
C PHE A 20 10.65 1.76 3.55
N GLY A 21 10.85 2.02 4.84
CA GLY A 21 9.74 2.38 5.75
C GLY A 21 8.94 3.61 5.30
N TYR A 22 9.59 4.56 4.62
CA TYR A 22 8.91 5.74 4.09
C TYR A 22 7.99 5.40 2.91
N GLU A 23 8.47 4.57 1.97
CA GLU A 23 7.69 4.08 0.83
C GLU A 23 6.51 3.23 1.29
N VAL A 24 6.73 2.35 2.28
CA VAL A 24 5.66 1.55 2.89
C VAL A 24 4.61 2.44 3.51
N SER A 25 4.99 3.44 4.30
CA SER A 25 4.05 4.37 4.94
C SER A 25 3.21 5.14 3.91
N ARG A 26 3.80 5.59 2.81
CA ARG A 26 3.07 6.28 1.73
C ARG A 26 2.13 5.36 0.98
N SER A 27 2.56 4.14 0.71
CA SER A 27 1.72 3.12 0.07
C SER A 27 0.51 2.78 0.94
N LEU A 28 0.72 2.59 2.24
CA LEU A 28 -0.36 2.33 3.19
C LEU A 28 -1.34 3.52 3.29
N ALA A 29 -0.84 4.76 3.29
CA ALA A 29 -1.68 5.96 3.27
C ALA A 29 -2.56 6.08 2.00
N ALA A 30 -2.22 5.33 0.96
CA ALA A 30 -2.99 5.27 -0.28
C ALA A 30 -3.94 4.07 -0.36
N CYS A 31 -4.04 3.26 0.69
CA CYS A 31 -4.81 2.02 0.69
C CYS A 31 -5.91 2.04 1.75
N GLU A 32 -7.01 1.35 1.49
CA GLU A 32 -8.09 1.11 2.46
C GLU A 32 -7.85 -0.17 3.27
N GLY A 33 -7.04 -1.08 2.76
CA GLY A 33 -6.71 -2.34 3.39
C GLY A 33 -5.31 -2.82 3.05
N ALA A 34 -4.78 -3.69 3.88
CA ALA A 34 -3.49 -4.34 3.70
C ALA A 34 -3.61 -5.85 3.88
N VAL A 35 -2.93 -6.61 3.05
CA VAL A 35 -2.78 -8.05 3.22
C VAL A 35 -1.44 -8.30 3.91
N LEU A 36 -1.49 -8.79 5.13
CA LEU A 36 -0.32 -9.16 5.92
C LEU A 36 0.09 -10.61 5.57
N VAL A 37 1.10 -10.76 4.73
CA VAL A 37 1.57 -12.08 4.31
C VAL A 37 2.68 -12.57 5.24
N VAL A 38 2.43 -13.65 5.95
CA VAL A 38 3.38 -14.32 6.86
C VAL A 38 3.77 -15.67 6.29
N ASP A 39 5.06 -15.98 6.29
CA ASP A 39 5.57 -17.30 5.93
C ASP A 39 5.27 -18.30 7.04
N ALA A 40 4.40 -19.26 6.77
CA ALA A 40 4.00 -20.27 7.77
C ALA A 40 5.14 -21.19 8.24
N SER A 41 6.28 -21.18 7.53
CA SER A 41 7.46 -21.97 7.91
C SER A 41 8.47 -21.21 8.76
N GLN A 42 8.46 -19.86 8.69
CA GLN A 42 9.40 -19.00 9.40
C GLN A 42 8.73 -18.26 10.56
N GLY A 43 7.43 -17.98 10.45
CA GLY A 43 6.68 -17.19 11.43
C GLY A 43 6.79 -15.67 11.19
N VAL A 44 6.60 -14.90 12.26
CA VAL A 44 6.57 -13.44 12.22
C VAL A 44 7.98 -12.86 12.28
N GLU A 45 8.37 -12.13 11.26
CA GLU A 45 9.65 -11.42 11.20
C GLU A 45 9.52 -9.98 11.74
N ALA A 46 10.62 -9.39 12.21
CA ALA A 46 10.64 -8.05 12.79
C ALA A 46 10.10 -6.97 11.83
N GLN A 47 10.31 -7.14 10.53
CA GLN A 47 9.80 -6.23 9.50
C GLN A 47 8.29 -6.32 9.31
N THR A 48 7.78 -7.54 9.37
CA THR A 48 6.34 -7.81 9.35
C THR A 48 5.65 -7.05 10.47
N VAL A 49 6.23 -7.08 11.67
CA VAL A 49 5.74 -6.35 12.83
C VAL A 49 5.73 -4.84 12.59
N ALA A 50 6.85 -4.27 12.16
CA ALA A 50 6.99 -2.83 11.94
C ALA A 50 6.01 -2.31 10.88
N ASN A 51 5.87 -3.02 9.76
CA ASN A 51 4.95 -2.64 8.69
C ASN A 51 3.49 -2.77 9.12
N CYS A 52 3.17 -3.81 9.91
CA CYS A 52 1.82 -3.99 10.43
C CYS A 52 1.42 -2.89 11.42
N TYR A 53 2.31 -2.49 12.33
CA TYR A 53 2.06 -1.34 13.21
C TYR A 53 1.82 -0.06 12.43
N THR A 54 2.60 0.19 11.37
CA THR A 54 2.37 1.36 10.49
C THR A 54 0.98 1.32 9.84
N ALA A 55 0.50 0.15 9.42
CA ALA A 55 -0.84 -0.02 8.86
C ALA A 55 -1.93 0.26 9.92
N ILE A 56 -1.76 -0.27 11.13
CA ILE A 56 -2.71 -0.09 12.24
C ILE A 56 -2.78 1.39 12.65
N GLU A 57 -1.63 2.07 12.78
CA GLU A 57 -1.56 3.50 13.13
C GLU A 57 -2.27 4.38 12.11
N GLN A 58 -2.29 3.97 10.84
CA GLN A 58 -3.00 4.67 9.77
C GLN A 58 -4.48 4.26 9.65
N GLY A 59 -4.96 3.35 10.50
CA GLY A 59 -6.34 2.87 10.48
C GLY A 59 -6.69 1.98 9.28
N VAL A 60 -5.68 1.38 8.65
CA VAL A 60 -5.85 0.47 7.51
C VAL A 60 -6.33 -0.89 8.00
N GLU A 61 -7.36 -1.45 7.36
CA GLU A 61 -7.84 -2.81 7.66
C GLU A 61 -6.74 -3.84 7.30
N VAL A 62 -6.37 -4.70 8.24
CA VAL A 62 -5.32 -5.71 8.05
C VAL A 62 -5.92 -7.11 7.95
N ILE A 63 -5.62 -7.81 6.85
CA ILE A 63 -6.05 -9.18 6.60
C ILE A 63 -4.84 -10.12 6.73
N PRO A 64 -4.75 -10.95 7.80
CA PRO A 64 -3.65 -11.89 7.95
C PRO A 64 -3.77 -13.07 6.98
N VAL A 65 -2.66 -13.39 6.32
CA VAL A 65 -2.53 -14.48 5.35
C VAL A 65 -1.28 -15.28 5.68
N LEU A 66 -1.42 -16.60 5.81
CA LEU A 66 -0.32 -17.54 6.00
C LEU A 66 0.03 -18.18 4.66
N ASN A 67 1.19 -17.84 4.13
CA ASN A 67 1.68 -18.38 2.87
C ASN A 67 2.65 -19.54 3.09
N LYS A 68 2.91 -20.29 2.02
CA LYS A 68 3.81 -21.44 1.96
C LYS A 68 3.33 -22.64 2.79
N ILE A 69 2.02 -22.84 2.91
CA ILE A 69 1.44 -23.98 3.62
C ILE A 69 1.78 -25.33 2.97
N ASP A 70 2.26 -25.32 1.74
CA ASP A 70 2.76 -26.48 0.99
C ASP A 70 4.10 -27.03 1.51
N LEU A 71 4.81 -26.27 2.33
CA LEU A 71 6.10 -26.71 2.87
C LEU A 71 5.92 -27.67 4.03
N PRO A 72 6.74 -28.73 4.13
CA PRO A 72 6.70 -29.66 5.26
C PRO A 72 7.01 -29.03 6.62
N SER A 73 7.71 -27.88 6.61
CA SER A 73 8.07 -27.10 7.81
C SER A 73 7.02 -26.05 8.18
N ALA A 74 5.92 -25.96 7.43
CA ALA A 74 4.88 -24.99 7.72
C ALA A 74 4.10 -25.35 8.99
N ASP A 75 4.01 -24.41 9.93
CA ASP A 75 3.23 -24.53 11.16
C ASP A 75 2.27 -23.33 11.26
N ALA A 76 1.08 -23.52 10.70
CA ALA A 76 0.06 -22.47 10.72
C ALA A 76 -0.42 -22.13 12.14
N GLY A 77 -0.43 -23.09 13.06
CA GLY A 77 -0.85 -22.87 14.44
C GLY A 77 0.13 -21.95 15.18
N LYS A 78 1.42 -22.23 15.04
CA LYS A 78 2.49 -21.41 15.61
C LYS A 78 2.48 -20.00 15.00
N ALA A 79 2.37 -19.87 13.69
CA ALA A 79 2.34 -18.58 13.01
C ALA A 79 1.14 -17.72 13.43
N ILE A 80 -0.05 -18.30 13.62
CA ILE A 80 -1.23 -17.62 14.16
C ILE A 80 -0.93 -17.08 15.55
N GLN A 81 -0.41 -17.92 16.44
CA GLN A 81 -0.09 -17.52 17.80
C GLN A 81 0.96 -16.39 17.84
N GLU A 82 1.99 -16.46 17.00
CA GLU A 82 2.98 -15.38 16.88
C GLU A 82 2.37 -14.07 16.39
N ILE A 83 1.43 -14.09 15.43
CA ILE A 83 0.72 -12.89 14.98
C ILE A 83 -0.08 -12.28 16.14
N GLU A 84 -0.80 -13.09 16.91
CA GLU A 84 -1.61 -12.62 18.03
C GLU A 84 -0.75 -12.11 19.18
N ASP A 85 0.32 -12.82 19.55
CA ASP A 85 1.18 -12.48 20.68
C ASP A 85 2.12 -11.31 20.40
N VAL A 86 2.66 -11.20 19.17
CA VAL A 86 3.70 -10.22 18.82
C VAL A 86 3.10 -8.97 18.19
N ILE A 87 2.11 -9.12 17.32
CA ILE A 87 1.49 -7.99 16.62
C ILE A 87 0.25 -7.50 17.34
N GLY A 88 -0.50 -8.40 18.00
CA GLY A 88 -1.70 -8.07 18.77
C GLY A 88 -2.97 -7.95 17.92
N ILE A 89 -2.98 -8.53 16.72
CA ILE A 89 -4.19 -8.61 15.88
C ILE A 89 -4.78 -10.01 15.92
N ALA A 90 -6.11 -10.13 15.84
CA ALA A 90 -6.77 -11.43 15.74
C ALA A 90 -6.36 -12.16 14.44
N ALA A 91 -5.88 -13.38 14.55
CA ALA A 91 -5.40 -14.17 13.43
C ALA A 91 -5.99 -15.60 13.38
N ALA A 92 -6.95 -15.92 14.25
CA ALA A 92 -7.59 -17.23 14.27
C ALA A 92 -8.24 -17.61 12.92
N ASP A 93 -8.72 -16.62 12.17
CA ASP A 93 -9.31 -16.72 10.84
C ASP A 93 -8.31 -16.40 9.69
N ALA A 94 -7.00 -16.38 9.98
CA ALA A 94 -5.98 -16.13 8.97
C ALA A 94 -6.11 -17.10 7.78
N ILE A 95 -6.06 -16.54 6.59
CA ILE A 95 -6.24 -17.29 5.35
C ILE A 95 -4.96 -18.08 5.05
N ARG A 96 -5.08 -19.38 4.94
CA ARG A 96 -3.96 -20.29 4.66
C ARG A 96 -3.87 -20.54 3.17
N VAL A 97 -2.73 -20.21 2.57
CA VAL A 97 -2.52 -20.27 1.11
C VAL A 97 -1.16 -20.85 0.75
N SER A 98 -1.06 -21.31 -0.48
CA SER A 98 0.22 -21.50 -1.15
C SER A 98 0.23 -20.72 -2.46
N ALA A 99 0.97 -19.64 -2.49
CA ALA A 99 1.15 -18.88 -3.72
C ALA A 99 1.86 -19.70 -4.81
N LYS A 100 2.67 -20.69 -4.42
CA LYS A 100 3.39 -21.57 -5.35
C LYS A 100 2.46 -22.54 -6.06
N THR A 101 1.51 -23.13 -5.35
CA THR A 101 0.57 -24.12 -5.91
C THR A 101 -0.73 -23.47 -6.40
N GLY A 102 -1.00 -22.23 -6.00
CA GLY A 102 -2.28 -21.55 -6.22
C GLY A 102 -3.35 -21.93 -5.20
N GLU A 103 -3.01 -22.77 -4.20
CA GLU A 103 -3.98 -23.24 -3.21
C GLU A 103 -4.57 -22.08 -2.42
N ASN A 104 -5.90 -22.01 -2.42
CA ASN A 104 -6.72 -21.07 -1.66
C ASN A 104 -6.42 -19.56 -1.90
N VAL A 105 -5.73 -19.20 -2.96
CA VAL A 105 -5.38 -17.79 -3.27
C VAL A 105 -6.63 -16.96 -3.53
N ASP A 106 -7.67 -17.53 -4.16
CA ASP A 106 -8.94 -16.84 -4.41
C ASP A 106 -9.65 -16.39 -3.12
N ALA A 107 -9.41 -17.07 -1.99
CA ALA A 107 -9.98 -16.67 -0.71
C ALA A 107 -9.44 -15.31 -0.22
N ILE A 108 -8.22 -14.94 -0.60
CA ILE A 108 -7.68 -13.61 -0.30
C ILE A 108 -8.50 -12.53 -0.98
N LEU A 109 -8.82 -12.70 -2.27
CA LEU A 109 -9.61 -11.73 -3.04
C LEU A 109 -11.02 -11.58 -2.46
N GLU A 110 -11.66 -12.68 -2.09
CA GLU A 110 -12.97 -12.66 -1.45
C GLU A 110 -12.93 -11.97 -0.07
N ALA A 111 -11.88 -12.20 0.71
CA ALA A 111 -11.71 -11.53 2.00
C ALA A 111 -11.46 -10.03 1.84
N VAL A 112 -10.67 -9.62 0.84
CA VAL A 112 -10.47 -8.20 0.52
C VAL A 112 -11.81 -7.54 0.19
N ILE A 113 -12.62 -8.17 -0.67
CA ILE A 113 -13.94 -7.64 -1.05
C ILE A 113 -14.89 -7.54 0.16
N ALA A 114 -14.81 -8.51 1.07
CA ALA A 114 -15.71 -8.57 2.23
C ALA A 114 -15.30 -7.64 3.38
N ARG A 115 -14.01 -7.41 3.59
CA ARG A 115 -13.47 -6.72 4.78
C ARG A 115 -12.97 -5.31 4.50
N VAL A 116 -12.33 -5.08 3.34
CA VAL A 116 -11.78 -3.77 3.00
C VAL A 116 -12.91 -2.84 2.55
N PRO A 117 -13.06 -1.66 3.19
CA PRO A 117 -14.06 -0.71 2.76
C PRO A 117 -13.72 -0.15 1.38
N PRO A 118 -14.72 0.28 0.59
CA PRO A 118 -14.45 0.97 -0.66
C PRO A 118 -13.79 2.33 -0.39
N PRO A 119 -13.02 2.85 -1.36
CA PRO A 119 -12.43 4.18 -1.24
C PRO A 119 -13.53 5.22 -1.02
N GLN A 120 -13.26 6.15 -0.10
CA GLN A 120 -14.14 7.27 0.20
C GLN A 120 -13.59 8.52 -0.48
N GLY A 121 -14.46 9.38 -0.97
CA GLY A 121 -14.10 10.65 -1.59
C GLY A 121 -15.29 11.24 -2.36
N ASP A 122 -15.20 12.52 -2.67
CA ASP A 122 -16.20 13.24 -3.46
C ASP A 122 -15.68 13.45 -4.90
N PRO A 123 -16.18 12.72 -5.92
CA PRO A 123 -15.72 12.86 -7.29
C PRO A 123 -16.04 14.24 -7.90
N GLU A 124 -16.99 14.98 -7.35
CA GLU A 124 -17.37 16.34 -7.79
C GLU A 124 -16.65 17.44 -6.97
N GLY A 125 -15.89 17.03 -5.97
CA GLY A 125 -15.12 17.93 -5.10
C GLY A 125 -13.91 18.56 -5.79
N ALA A 126 -13.22 19.44 -5.08
CA ALA A 126 -11.94 19.99 -5.53
C ALA A 126 -10.87 18.88 -5.58
N LEU A 127 -10.07 18.84 -6.65
CA LEU A 127 -9.03 17.83 -6.82
C LEU A 127 -8.08 17.80 -5.63
N GLN A 128 -8.04 16.64 -4.95
CA GLN A 128 -7.07 16.28 -3.95
C GLN A 128 -6.46 14.93 -4.33
N ALA A 129 -5.14 14.88 -4.42
CA ALA A 129 -4.43 13.66 -4.79
C ALA A 129 -3.18 13.49 -3.93
N LEU A 130 -2.91 12.25 -3.53
CA LEU A 130 -1.70 11.84 -2.83
C LEU A 130 -0.69 11.30 -3.83
N ILE A 131 0.53 11.82 -3.82
CA ILE A 131 1.64 11.26 -4.58
C ILE A 131 2.17 10.05 -3.82
N ILE A 132 2.08 8.87 -4.44
CA ILE A 132 2.58 7.61 -3.87
C ILE A 132 4.05 7.45 -4.22
N ASP A 133 4.39 7.58 -5.51
CA ASP A 133 5.73 7.36 -6.02
C ASP A 133 6.00 8.24 -7.26
N SER A 134 7.28 8.41 -7.61
CA SER A 134 7.69 9.08 -8.83
C SER A 134 9.02 8.53 -9.36
N TRP A 135 9.10 8.31 -10.67
CA TRP A 135 10.33 7.85 -11.33
C TRP A 135 10.52 8.51 -12.68
N PHE A 136 11.72 8.40 -13.20
CA PHE A 136 12.03 8.88 -14.54
C PHE A 136 12.04 7.71 -15.53
N ASP A 137 11.23 7.83 -16.57
CA ASP A 137 11.18 6.91 -17.69
C ASP A 137 11.87 7.56 -18.91
N ASN A 138 12.70 6.78 -19.60
CA ASN A 138 13.50 7.30 -20.73
C ASN A 138 12.66 7.69 -21.96
N TYR A 139 11.42 7.23 -22.06
CA TYR A 139 10.54 7.48 -23.21
C TYR A 139 9.49 8.55 -22.92
N VAL A 140 8.89 8.51 -21.74
CA VAL A 140 7.78 9.42 -21.37
C VAL A 140 8.20 10.52 -20.41
N GLY A 141 9.44 10.49 -19.90
CA GLY A 141 9.93 11.46 -18.94
C GLY A 141 9.55 11.10 -17.50
N VAL A 142 9.12 12.09 -16.73
CA VAL A 142 8.73 11.83 -15.34
C VAL A 142 7.35 11.22 -15.26
N VAL A 143 7.27 10.09 -14.57
CA VAL A 143 6.03 9.42 -14.23
C VAL A 143 5.78 9.62 -12.74
N ILE A 144 4.57 10.03 -12.39
CA ILE A 144 4.13 10.20 -11.00
C ILE A 144 2.93 9.30 -10.78
N LEU A 145 3.05 8.39 -9.82
CA LEU A 145 1.93 7.56 -9.37
C LEU A 145 1.15 8.34 -8.31
N VAL A 146 -0.12 8.57 -8.58
CA VAL A 146 -0.98 9.31 -7.65
C VAL A 146 -2.23 8.51 -7.32
N ARG A 147 -2.73 8.68 -6.08
CA ARG A 147 -4.07 8.33 -5.71
C ARG A 147 -4.92 9.61 -5.69
N VAL A 148 -5.96 9.66 -6.49
CA VAL A 148 -6.99 10.71 -6.40
C VAL A 148 -7.87 10.40 -5.20
N VAL A 149 -7.98 11.34 -4.26
CA VAL A 149 -8.83 11.24 -3.07
C VAL A 149 -10.17 11.89 -3.36
N ASP A 150 -10.16 13.16 -3.79
CA ASP A 150 -11.36 13.89 -4.19
C ASP A 150 -11.20 14.47 -5.59
N GLY A 151 -12.30 14.76 -6.24
CA GLY A 151 -12.34 15.33 -7.57
C GLY A 151 -11.94 14.37 -8.67
N SER A 152 -11.55 14.93 -9.80
CA SER A 152 -11.11 14.16 -10.96
C SER A 152 -9.88 14.81 -11.60
N LEU A 153 -9.03 13.99 -12.23
CA LEU A 153 -7.83 14.44 -12.93
C LEU A 153 -7.90 14.03 -14.40
N LYS A 154 -7.75 14.98 -15.31
CA LYS A 154 -7.78 14.76 -16.76
C LYS A 154 -6.47 15.21 -17.41
N PRO A 155 -6.11 14.64 -18.56
CA PRO A 155 -4.96 15.12 -19.33
C PRO A 155 -5.04 16.63 -19.58
N LYS A 156 -3.91 17.34 -19.36
CA LYS A 156 -3.74 18.79 -19.52
C LYS A 156 -4.38 19.64 -18.40
N ASP A 157 -4.93 19.07 -17.36
CA ASP A 157 -5.37 19.83 -16.19
C ASP A 157 -4.18 20.56 -15.56
N ARG A 158 -4.44 21.78 -15.07
CA ARG A 158 -3.46 22.50 -14.26
C ARG A 158 -3.58 22.05 -12.81
N ILE A 159 -2.49 21.51 -12.28
CA ILE A 159 -2.43 21.04 -10.91
C ILE A 159 -1.48 21.91 -10.07
N LYS A 160 -1.74 21.95 -8.77
CA LYS A 160 -0.87 22.58 -7.78
C LYS A 160 -0.21 21.49 -6.95
N LEU A 161 1.13 21.39 -7.05
CA LEU A 161 1.89 20.52 -6.17
C LEU A 161 2.03 21.17 -4.79
N MET A 162 1.73 20.44 -3.74
CA MET A 162 1.85 20.86 -2.35
C MET A 162 3.01 20.11 -1.74
N ALA A 163 4.06 20.81 -1.31
CA ALA A 163 5.14 20.21 -0.54
C ALA A 163 4.84 20.32 0.96
N THR A 164 4.96 19.24 1.70
CA THR A 164 4.85 19.25 3.18
C THR A 164 6.15 19.77 3.77
N GLY A 165 6.07 20.72 4.71
CA GLY A 165 7.13 21.62 5.15
C GLY A 165 8.30 21.08 5.95
N ALA A 166 8.52 19.77 6.09
CA ALA A 166 9.70 19.21 6.74
C ALA A 166 10.60 18.52 5.70
N LEU A 167 11.63 19.24 5.23
CA LEU A 167 12.63 18.70 4.32
C LEU A 167 13.62 17.81 5.07
N HIS A 168 13.39 16.50 5.13
CA HIS A 168 14.47 15.53 5.34
C HIS A 168 15.34 15.43 4.08
N LEU A 169 16.62 15.06 4.22
CA LEU A 169 17.57 14.94 3.09
C LEU A 169 17.03 14.06 1.94
N GLY A 170 16.25 13.01 2.23
CA GLY A 170 15.53 12.23 1.23
C GLY A 170 14.45 13.04 0.49
N ASN A 171 13.71 13.88 1.20
CA ASN A 171 12.71 14.77 0.64
C ASN A 171 13.33 15.91 -0.19
N ALA A 172 14.56 16.34 0.13
CA ALA A 172 15.26 17.35 -0.64
C ALA A 172 15.56 16.90 -2.07
N ARG A 173 15.88 15.61 -2.27
CA ARG A 173 16.08 15.05 -3.61
C ARG A 173 14.76 15.03 -4.40
N THR A 174 13.69 14.56 -3.81
CA THR A 174 12.37 14.55 -4.44
C THR A 174 11.90 15.97 -4.74
N PHE A 175 12.02 16.88 -3.76
CA PHE A 175 11.67 18.30 -3.96
C PHE A 175 12.50 18.97 -5.06
N LEU A 176 13.80 18.68 -5.16
CA LEU A 176 14.67 19.24 -6.20
C LEU A 176 14.26 18.74 -7.59
N VAL A 177 13.94 17.44 -7.70
CA VAL A 177 13.44 16.85 -8.94
C VAL A 177 12.09 17.46 -9.29
N ASP A 178 11.15 17.52 -8.37
CA ASP A 178 9.82 18.11 -8.58
C ASP A 178 9.90 19.59 -8.93
N TRP A 179 10.83 20.35 -8.31
CA TRP A 179 11.07 21.76 -8.63
C TRP A 179 11.66 21.95 -10.03
N LEU A 180 12.64 21.15 -10.41
CA LEU A 180 13.22 21.18 -11.75
C LEU A 180 12.18 20.86 -12.82
N LEU A 181 11.31 19.87 -12.56
CA LEU A 181 10.25 19.48 -13.46
C LEU A 181 9.13 20.52 -13.55
N ALA A 182 8.72 21.08 -12.42
CA ALA A 182 7.75 22.17 -12.41
C ALA A 182 8.27 23.37 -13.20
N ARG A 183 9.55 23.72 -13.04
CA ARG A 183 10.18 24.79 -13.79
C ARG A 183 10.26 24.50 -15.28
N GLN A 184 10.61 23.29 -15.66
CA GLN A 184 10.71 22.85 -17.05
C GLN A 184 9.34 22.84 -17.76
N ASN A 185 8.25 22.54 -17.01
CA ASN A 185 6.89 22.45 -17.52
C ASN A 185 6.03 23.68 -17.20
N GLY A 186 6.59 24.73 -16.60
CA GLY A 186 5.87 25.94 -16.25
C GLY A 186 4.85 25.78 -15.11
N TRP A 187 5.02 24.76 -14.26
CA TRP A 187 4.16 24.50 -13.10
C TRP A 187 4.56 25.35 -11.90
N ARG A 188 3.62 25.65 -11.03
CA ARG A 188 3.89 26.33 -9.75
C ARG A 188 3.94 25.32 -8.61
N ILE A 189 5.06 25.30 -7.89
CA ILE A 189 5.20 24.58 -6.62
C ILE A 189 4.95 25.59 -5.50
N SER A 190 4.08 25.24 -4.55
CA SER A 190 3.89 26.02 -3.32
C SER A 190 4.23 25.12 -2.13
N ALA A 191 5.24 25.47 -1.35
CA ALA A 191 5.49 24.90 -0.03
C ALA A 191 4.70 25.70 1.01
N ARG A 192 4.10 24.99 1.97
CA ARG A 192 3.51 25.56 3.20
C ARG A 192 4.20 25.00 4.41
#